data_8e3b36bc3c40fad43e19e795bd8dd9a6
#
_entry.id   8e3b36bc3c40fad43e19e795bd8dd9a6
#
_cell.length_a   1.000
_cell.length_b   1.000
_cell.length_c   1.000
_cell.angle_alpha   90.00
_cell.angle_beta   90.00
_cell.angle_gamma   90.00
#
_symmetry.space_group_name_H-M   'P 1'
#
loop_
_entity.id
_entity.type
_entity.pdbx_description
1 polymer ?
#
loop_
_entity_poly.entity_id
_entity_poly.type
_entity_poly.pdbx_seq_one_letter_code
_entity_poly.pdbx_strand_id
1 'polypeptide(L)'
;MAILIYMKIDQVMLKELAGVQSVGIYAAAVKLCEVWYPIPVLIAGSLYPAIIVVKDTNFALYNSRLQKLYTLLVWGAFALAIPITFLADWIIFILYGNDFSDSIIILRIYVWAGIFVFLSVVNNKWMVIENYQKYILLTSLIGMSSNILLNVILIPHYGASGAAFATLISYGFGSYLCLFFFPKIRAGFWFATKTLNPYSGFALLKHPK
;
A
#
# COMPACT_ATOMS: atom_id res chain seq x y z
N MET A 1 -16.38 1.42 -8.92
CA MET A 1 -15.96 2.38 -9.96
C MET A 1 -15.00 3.45 -9.42
N ALA A 2 -15.29 4.19 -8.36
CA ALA A 2 -14.40 5.25 -7.84
C ALA A 2 -12.94 4.77 -7.56
N ILE A 3 -12.75 3.58 -6.98
CA ILE A 3 -11.43 3.01 -6.70
C ILE A 3 -10.63 2.72 -7.99
N LEU A 4 -11.30 2.24 -9.05
CA LEU A 4 -10.65 1.98 -10.34
C LEU A 4 -10.21 3.27 -11.04
N ILE A 5 -11.02 4.33 -10.94
CA ILE A 5 -10.65 5.66 -11.44
C ILE A 5 -9.46 6.20 -10.64
N TYR A 6 -9.47 6.06 -9.32
CA TYR A 6 -8.38 6.44 -8.44
C TYR A 6 -7.06 5.74 -8.81
N MET A 7 -7.07 4.44 -9.06
CA MET A 7 -5.87 3.68 -9.45
C MET A 7 -5.31 4.04 -10.83
N LYS A 8 -6.10 4.75 -11.68
CA LYS A 8 -5.69 5.13 -13.03
C LYS A 8 -5.60 6.64 -13.26
N ILE A 9 -5.93 7.44 -12.25
CA ILE A 9 -5.89 8.91 -12.35
C ILE A 9 -4.46 9.40 -12.63
N ASP A 10 -3.44 8.74 -12.06
CA ASP A 10 -2.03 9.03 -12.32
C ASP A 10 -1.69 8.95 -13.81
N GLN A 11 -2.18 7.88 -14.49
CA GLN A 11 -1.93 7.68 -15.91
C GLN A 11 -2.64 8.71 -16.78
N VAL A 12 -3.86 9.12 -16.40
CA VAL A 12 -4.61 10.16 -17.08
C VAL A 12 -3.90 11.50 -16.95
N MET A 13 -3.53 11.87 -15.72
CA MET A 13 -2.80 13.12 -15.45
C MET A 13 -1.43 13.13 -16.12
N LEU A 14 -0.74 11.99 -16.11
CA LEU A 14 0.57 11.85 -16.74
C LEU A 14 0.48 12.02 -18.27
N LYS A 15 -0.60 11.49 -18.90
CA LYS A 15 -0.85 11.67 -20.32
C LYS A 15 -0.97 13.15 -20.68
N GLU A 16 -1.77 13.91 -19.94
CA GLU A 16 -2.05 15.31 -20.21
C GLU A 16 -0.85 16.22 -19.87
N LEU A 17 -0.09 15.91 -18.83
CA LEU A 17 0.98 16.77 -18.32
C LEU A 17 2.38 16.42 -18.84
N ALA A 18 2.63 15.15 -19.22
CA ALA A 18 3.97 14.66 -19.62
C ALA A 18 3.96 13.81 -20.90
N GLY A 19 2.81 13.62 -21.53
CA GLY A 19 2.66 12.93 -22.81
C GLY A 19 2.55 11.40 -22.72
N VAL A 20 2.18 10.79 -23.87
CA VAL A 20 1.88 9.34 -23.96
C VAL A 20 3.08 8.45 -23.69
N GLN A 21 4.29 8.86 -24.07
CA GLN A 21 5.51 8.09 -23.84
C GLN A 21 5.75 7.88 -22.32
N SER A 22 5.58 8.94 -21.53
CA SER A 22 5.71 8.87 -20.07
C SER A 22 4.70 7.91 -19.44
N VAL A 23 3.49 7.80 -20.00
CA VAL A 23 2.48 6.82 -19.55
C VAL A 23 2.95 5.39 -19.80
N GLY A 24 3.55 5.11 -20.95
CA GLY A 24 4.09 3.78 -21.27
C GLY A 24 5.18 3.33 -20.30
N ILE A 25 6.14 4.22 -20.04
CA ILE A 25 7.24 4.02 -19.10
C ILE A 25 6.72 3.79 -17.67
N TYR A 26 5.77 4.63 -17.22
CA TYR A 26 5.13 4.49 -15.92
C TYR A 26 4.34 3.19 -15.79
N ALA A 27 3.51 2.86 -16.79
CA ALA A 27 2.65 1.69 -16.78
C ALA A 27 3.44 0.37 -16.73
N ALA A 28 4.61 0.31 -17.38
CA ALA A 28 5.49 -0.85 -17.32
C ALA A 28 5.93 -1.14 -15.87
N ALA A 29 6.41 -0.13 -15.14
CA ALA A 29 6.83 -0.26 -13.74
C ALA A 29 5.64 -0.59 -12.81
N VAL A 30 4.52 0.12 -12.98
CA VAL A 30 3.32 -0.05 -12.13
C VAL A 30 2.75 -1.46 -12.25
N LYS A 31 2.66 -2.03 -13.46
CA LYS A 31 2.17 -3.40 -13.67
C LYS A 31 2.98 -4.43 -12.88
N LEU A 32 4.29 -4.29 -12.82
CA LEU A 32 5.17 -5.19 -12.06
C LEU A 32 4.91 -5.12 -10.54
N CYS A 33 4.51 -3.96 -10.04
CA CYS A 33 4.13 -3.80 -8.63
C CYS A 33 2.71 -4.31 -8.36
N GLU A 34 1.75 -4.06 -9.26
CA GLU A 34 0.34 -4.45 -9.09
C GLU A 34 0.13 -5.97 -9.08
N VAL A 35 1.01 -6.76 -9.70
CA VAL A 35 0.96 -8.24 -9.70
C VAL A 35 0.92 -8.83 -8.28
N TRP A 36 1.53 -8.15 -7.31
CA TRP A 36 1.60 -8.60 -5.92
C TRP A 36 0.40 -8.20 -5.06
N TYR A 37 -0.46 -7.27 -5.52
CA TYR A 37 -1.60 -6.75 -4.77
C TYR A 37 -2.69 -7.76 -4.41
N PRO A 38 -2.93 -8.85 -5.16
CA PRO A 38 -3.83 -9.92 -4.73
C PRO A 38 -3.36 -10.68 -3.49
N ILE A 39 -2.04 -10.74 -3.23
CA ILE A 39 -1.47 -11.53 -2.12
C ILE A 39 -2.02 -11.08 -0.75
N PRO A 40 -1.94 -9.80 -0.34
CA PRO A 40 -2.48 -9.38 0.95
C PRO A 40 -3.98 -9.61 1.07
N VAL A 41 -4.73 -9.49 -0.03
CA VAL A 41 -6.18 -9.74 -0.05
C VAL A 41 -6.51 -11.19 0.25
N LEU A 42 -5.77 -12.14 -0.36
CA LEU A 42 -5.93 -13.58 -0.13
C LEU A 42 -5.55 -13.97 1.30
N ILE A 43 -4.38 -13.50 1.79
CA ILE A 43 -3.91 -13.78 3.15
C ILE A 43 -4.89 -13.21 4.18
N ALA A 44 -5.26 -11.94 4.04
CA ALA A 44 -6.21 -11.31 4.96
C ALA A 44 -7.58 -11.99 4.90
N GLY A 45 -8.05 -12.38 3.71
CA GLY A 45 -9.32 -13.10 3.52
C GLY A 45 -9.35 -14.44 4.24
N SER A 46 -8.26 -15.21 4.18
CA SER A 46 -8.15 -16.53 4.82
C SER A 46 -8.08 -16.45 6.36
N LEU A 47 -7.45 -15.41 6.90
CA LEU A 47 -7.28 -15.23 8.35
C LEU A 47 -8.42 -14.47 9.00
N TYR A 48 -9.23 -13.74 8.23
CA TYR A 48 -10.31 -12.90 8.68
C TYR A 48 -11.37 -13.63 9.55
N PRO A 49 -11.89 -14.83 9.17
CA PRO A 49 -12.86 -15.55 9.98
C PRO A 49 -12.34 -15.91 11.36
N ALA A 50 -11.07 -16.34 11.45
CA ALA A 50 -10.42 -16.70 12.70
C ALA A 50 -10.25 -15.51 13.66
N ILE A 51 -10.17 -14.28 13.13
CA ILE A 51 -10.07 -13.05 13.93
C ILE A 51 -11.45 -12.66 14.45
N ILE A 52 -12.50 -12.75 13.62
CA ILE A 52 -13.87 -12.37 14.02
C ILE A 52 -14.39 -13.23 15.15
N VAL A 53 -14.22 -14.55 15.07
CA VAL A 53 -14.77 -15.50 16.07
C VAL A 53 -14.31 -15.18 17.49
N VAL A 54 -13.13 -14.63 17.68
CA VAL A 54 -12.60 -14.32 19.02
C VAL A 54 -12.86 -12.89 19.48
N LYS A 55 -13.47 -12.04 18.65
CA LYS A 55 -13.70 -10.63 18.98
C LYS A 55 -14.53 -10.47 20.26
N ASP A 56 -15.65 -11.18 20.35
CA ASP A 56 -16.62 -11.04 21.44
C ASP A 56 -16.31 -11.95 22.63
N THR A 57 -15.47 -12.97 22.45
CA THR A 57 -15.13 -13.96 23.49
C THR A 57 -13.82 -13.69 24.19
N ASN A 58 -12.81 -13.18 23.46
CA ASN A 58 -11.46 -12.95 24.02
C ASN A 58 -10.77 -11.76 23.32
N PHE A 59 -10.96 -10.59 23.90
CA PHE A 59 -10.41 -9.34 23.36
C PHE A 59 -8.87 -9.33 23.27
N ALA A 60 -8.18 -9.98 24.23
CA ALA A 60 -6.71 -10.08 24.19
C ALA A 60 -6.24 -10.92 23.00
N LEU A 61 -6.91 -12.06 22.75
CA LEU A 61 -6.62 -12.94 21.61
C LEU A 61 -6.96 -12.26 20.28
N TYR A 62 -8.08 -11.52 20.23
CA TYR A 62 -8.45 -10.70 19.09
C TYR A 62 -7.32 -9.72 18.70
N ASN A 63 -6.88 -8.89 19.65
CA ASN A 63 -5.79 -7.93 19.40
C ASN A 63 -4.48 -8.61 19.00
N SER A 64 -4.16 -9.75 19.60
CA SER A 64 -2.97 -10.53 19.25
C SER A 64 -3.03 -11.04 17.82
N ARG A 65 -4.16 -11.64 17.40
CA ARG A 65 -4.34 -12.13 16.02
C ARG A 65 -4.32 -11.00 15.01
N LEU A 66 -4.98 -9.89 15.34
CA LEU A 66 -4.97 -8.70 14.49
C LEU A 66 -3.54 -8.15 14.33
N GLN A 67 -2.79 -8.01 15.43
CA GLN A 67 -1.39 -7.56 15.37
C GLN A 67 -0.51 -8.51 14.55
N LYS A 68 -0.73 -9.83 14.65
CA LYS A 68 -0.01 -10.82 13.82
C LYS A 68 -0.30 -10.63 12.34
N LEU A 69 -1.57 -10.35 11.97
CA LEU A 69 -1.94 -10.07 10.57
C LEU A 69 -1.25 -8.80 10.06
N TYR A 70 -1.25 -7.70 10.84
CA TYR A 70 -0.51 -6.49 10.50
C TYR A 70 0.97 -6.79 10.27
N THR A 71 1.60 -7.50 11.22
CA THR A 71 3.02 -7.85 11.14
C THR A 71 3.32 -8.69 9.89
N LEU A 72 2.52 -9.74 9.63
CA LEU A 72 2.70 -10.60 8.48
C LEU A 72 2.63 -9.84 7.16
N LEU A 73 1.62 -8.99 6.99
CA LEU A 73 1.42 -8.26 5.74
C LEU A 73 2.48 -7.16 5.54
N VAL A 74 2.80 -6.39 6.58
CA VAL A 74 3.81 -5.33 6.46
C VAL A 74 5.19 -5.91 6.17
N TRP A 75 5.63 -6.94 6.91
CA TRP A 75 6.93 -7.58 6.65
C TRP A 75 6.94 -8.36 5.34
N GLY A 76 5.81 -8.94 4.94
CA GLY A 76 5.64 -9.54 3.61
C GLY A 76 5.83 -8.52 2.49
N ALA A 77 5.30 -7.29 2.66
CA ALA A 77 5.52 -6.21 1.70
C ALA A 77 6.99 -5.76 1.66
N PHE A 78 7.67 -5.65 2.81
CA PHE A 78 9.12 -5.37 2.84
C PHE A 78 9.93 -6.47 2.16
N ALA A 79 9.59 -7.75 2.39
CA ALA A 79 10.26 -8.90 1.77
C ALA A 79 10.12 -8.92 0.24
N LEU A 80 9.08 -8.30 -0.31
CA LEU A 80 8.93 -8.09 -1.75
C LEU A 80 9.63 -6.82 -2.23
N ALA A 81 9.47 -5.69 -1.51
CA ALA A 81 9.97 -4.39 -1.93
C ALA A 81 11.50 -4.34 -1.97
N ILE A 82 12.18 -4.94 -0.98
CA ILE A 82 13.63 -4.90 -0.89
C ILE A 82 14.29 -5.60 -2.09
N PRO A 83 14.01 -6.88 -2.40
CA PRO A 83 14.62 -7.53 -3.56
C PRO A 83 14.29 -6.84 -4.89
N ILE A 84 13.04 -6.42 -5.08
CA ILE A 84 12.63 -5.74 -6.32
C ILE A 84 13.38 -4.43 -6.51
N THR A 85 13.65 -3.68 -5.43
CA THR A 85 14.44 -2.43 -5.51
C THR A 85 15.86 -2.69 -6.02
N PHE A 86 16.51 -3.76 -5.54
CA PHE A 86 17.87 -4.10 -5.98
C PHE A 86 17.90 -4.75 -7.36
N LEU A 87 16.88 -5.52 -7.72
CA LEU A 87 16.79 -6.23 -8.99
C LEU A 87 16.08 -5.43 -10.09
N ALA A 88 15.68 -4.18 -9.82
CA ALA A 88 14.87 -3.37 -10.74
C ALA A 88 15.46 -3.26 -12.14
N ASP A 89 16.80 -3.07 -12.25
CA ASP A 89 17.50 -2.99 -13.53
C ASP A 89 17.34 -4.28 -14.34
N TRP A 90 17.61 -5.42 -13.69
CA TRP A 90 17.50 -6.73 -14.31
C TRP A 90 16.06 -7.06 -14.73
N ILE A 91 15.10 -6.75 -13.86
CA ILE A 91 13.68 -7.00 -14.12
C ILE A 91 13.21 -6.21 -15.34
N ILE A 92 13.50 -4.90 -15.40
CA ILE A 92 13.10 -4.06 -16.53
C ILE A 92 13.82 -4.48 -17.80
N PHE A 93 15.14 -4.71 -17.73
CA PHE A 93 15.92 -5.10 -18.90
C PHE A 93 15.43 -6.42 -19.51
N ILE A 94 15.15 -7.45 -18.71
CA ILE A 94 14.71 -8.76 -19.19
C ILE A 94 13.29 -8.71 -19.76
N LEU A 95 12.39 -7.95 -19.13
CA LEU A 95 10.97 -7.95 -19.51
C LEU A 95 10.62 -6.94 -20.60
N TYR A 96 11.29 -5.80 -20.63
CA TYR A 96 10.92 -4.69 -21.51
C TYR A 96 12.07 -4.19 -22.40
N GLY A 97 13.33 -4.58 -22.12
CA GLY A 97 14.49 -4.14 -22.88
C GLY A 97 14.98 -2.74 -22.50
N ASN A 98 15.97 -2.25 -23.26
CA ASN A 98 16.66 -0.98 -22.98
C ASN A 98 15.76 0.27 -23.15
N ASP A 99 14.76 0.21 -24.00
CA ASP A 99 13.86 1.34 -24.29
C ASP A 99 13.04 1.77 -23.06
N PHE A 100 12.95 0.91 -22.05
CA PHE A 100 12.26 1.16 -20.80
C PHE A 100 13.18 1.45 -19.61
N SER A 101 14.42 1.87 -19.85
CA SER A 101 15.39 2.19 -18.79
C SER A 101 14.86 3.20 -17.77
N ASP A 102 14.07 4.19 -18.21
CA ASP A 102 13.46 5.17 -17.32
C ASP A 102 12.41 4.56 -16.36
N SER A 103 11.87 3.37 -16.68
CA SER A 103 10.96 2.64 -15.79
C SER A 103 11.67 2.09 -14.55
N ILE A 104 12.99 1.98 -14.55
CA ILE A 104 13.79 1.44 -13.42
C ILE A 104 13.60 2.31 -12.17
N ILE A 105 13.77 3.62 -12.32
CA ILE A 105 13.62 4.54 -11.19
C ILE A 105 12.17 4.56 -10.69
N ILE A 106 11.20 4.47 -11.59
CA ILE A 106 9.78 4.42 -11.26
C ILE A 106 9.48 3.14 -10.47
N LEU A 107 9.99 1.98 -10.92
CA LEU A 107 9.83 0.70 -10.22
C LEU A 107 10.42 0.76 -8.81
N ARG A 108 11.63 1.31 -8.66
CA ARG A 108 12.32 1.49 -7.38
C ARG A 108 11.52 2.36 -6.39
N ILE A 109 10.83 3.38 -6.87
CA ILE A 109 10.00 4.26 -6.03
C ILE A 109 8.66 3.59 -5.73
N TYR A 110 7.98 3.13 -6.79
CA TYR A 110 6.59 2.67 -6.70
C TYR A 110 6.44 1.38 -5.89
N VAL A 111 7.44 0.50 -5.88
CA VAL A 111 7.40 -0.74 -5.10
C VAL A 111 7.19 -0.50 -3.60
N TRP A 112 7.70 0.62 -3.07
CA TRP A 112 7.52 1.02 -1.67
C TRP A 112 6.08 1.44 -1.36
N ALA A 113 5.34 1.93 -2.36
CA ALA A 113 3.90 2.19 -2.22
C ALA A 113 3.11 0.91 -1.93
N GLY A 114 3.62 -0.25 -2.36
CA GLY A 114 3.07 -1.57 -2.06
C GLY A 114 2.93 -1.85 -0.55
N ILE A 115 3.84 -1.34 0.29
CA ILE A 115 3.75 -1.49 1.75
C ILE A 115 2.45 -0.87 2.27
N PHE A 116 2.10 0.31 1.77
CA PHE A 116 0.87 1.00 2.14
C PHE A 116 -0.38 0.35 1.55
N VAL A 117 -0.27 -0.32 0.39
CA VAL A 117 -1.36 -1.14 -0.17
C VAL A 117 -1.62 -2.35 0.74
N PHE A 118 -0.58 -3.07 1.16
CA PHE A 118 -0.71 -4.19 2.10
C PHE A 118 -1.30 -3.74 3.44
N LEU A 119 -0.86 -2.58 3.94
CA LEU A 119 -1.39 -1.97 5.15
C LEU A 119 -2.87 -1.56 4.98
N SER A 120 -3.27 -1.01 3.84
CA SER A 120 -4.64 -0.63 3.57
C SER A 120 -5.60 -1.82 3.59
N VAL A 121 -5.16 -2.98 3.09
CA VAL A 121 -5.96 -4.22 3.10
C VAL A 121 -6.29 -4.63 4.53
N VAL A 122 -5.30 -4.67 5.44
CA VAL A 122 -5.57 -5.04 6.84
C VAL A 122 -6.37 -3.98 7.57
N ASN A 123 -6.10 -2.69 7.34
CA ASN A 123 -6.90 -1.58 7.89
C ASN A 123 -8.36 -1.69 7.50
N ASN A 124 -8.64 -1.93 6.20
CA ASN A 124 -10.00 -2.04 5.69
C ASN A 124 -10.73 -3.24 6.33
N LYS A 125 -10.07 -4.40 6.47
CA LYS A 125 -10.64 -5.56 7.15
C LYS A 125 -10.94 -5.26 8.61
N TRP A 126 -10.00 -4.63 9.33
CA TRP A 126 -10.20 -4.22 10.71
C TRP A 126 -11.35 -3.21 10.87
N MET A 127 -11.41 -2.18 10.02
CA MET A 127 -12.49 -1.20 10.04
C MET A 127 -13.86 -1.82 9.78
N VAL A 128 -13.95 -2.88 8.95
CA VAL A 128 -15.19 -3.63 8.75
C VAL A 128 -15.59 -4.38 10.03
N ILE A 129 -14.64 -5.04 10.71
CA ILE A 129 -14.89 -5.73 11.99
C ILE A 129 -15.41 -4.75 13.06
N GLU A 130 -14.86 -3.53 13.09
CA GLU A 130 -15.23 -2.50 14.10
C GLU A 130 -16.44 -1.64 13.70
N ASN A 131 -17.09 -1.94 12.56
CA ASN A 131 -18.20 -1.15 12.01
C ASN A 131 -17.82 0.30 11.67
N TYR A 132 -16.56 0.51 11.21
CA TYR A 132 -16.02 1.80 10.84
C TYR A 132 -15.94 2.00 9.31
N GLN A 133 -16.84 1.37 8.52
CA GLN A 133 -16.80 1.38 7.04
C GLN A 133 -16.78 2.78 6.44
N LYS A 134 -17.44 3.75 7.08
CA LYS A 134 -17.42 5.15 6.64
C LYS A 134 -16.01 5.77 6.60
N TYR A 135 -15.11 5.29 7.48
CA TYR A 135 -13.72 5.75 7.49
C TYR A 135 -12.91 5.17 6.35
N ILE A 136 -13.28 3.99 5.81
CA ILE A 136 -12.65 3.44 4.60
C ILE A 136 -12.85 4.40 3.43
N LEU A 137 -14.08 4.89 3.24
CA LEU A 137 -14.36 5.88 2.19
C LEU A 137 -13.62 7.20 2.46
N LEU A 138 -13.64 7.69 3.70
CA LEU A 138 -13.01 8.95 4.06
C LEU A 138 -11.49 8.91 3.84
N THR A 139 -10.79 7.88 4.31
CA THR A 139 -9.34 7.72 4.12
C THR A 139 -8.97 7.54 2.65
N SER A 140 -9.82 6.84 1.87
CA SER A 140 -9.64 6.71 0.42
C SER A 140 -9.79 8.04 -0.30
N LEU A 141 -10.79 8.86 0.06
CA LEU A 141 -10.99 10.20 -0.52
C LEU A 141 -9.83 11.14 -0.17
N ILE A 142 -9.34 11.10 1.06
CA ILE A 142 -8.19 11.90 1.49
C ILE A 142 -6.93 11.47 0.70
N GLY A 143 -6.69 10.16 0.57
CA GLY A 143 -5.58 9.64 -0.22
C GLY A 143 -5.67 10.07 -1.69
N MET A 144 -6.85 9.96 -2.30
CA MET A 144 -7.10 10.39 -3.68
C MET A 144 -6.87 11.89 -3.87
N SER A 145 -7.42 12.73 -3.00
CA SER A 145 -7.24 14.18 -3.08
C SER A 145 -5.77 14.57 -2.93
N SER A 146 -5.05 13.94 -1.98
CA SER A 146 -3.62 14.13 -1.81
C SER A 146 -2.83 13.69 -3.05
N ASN A 147 -3.20 12.57 -3.68
CA ASN A 147 -2.56 12.08 -4.89
C ASN A 147 -2.74 13.06 -6.06
N ILE A 148 -3.97 13.54 -6.30
CA ILE A 148 -4.24 14.51 -7.36
C ILE A 148 -3.44 15.79 -7.14
N LEU A 149 -3.43 16.34 -5.92
CA LEU A 149 -2.69 17.56 -5.60
C LEU A 149 -1.18 17.37 -5.81
N LEU A 150 -0.63 16.25 -5.37
CA LEU A 150 0.79 15.94 -5.55
C LEU A 150 1.13 15.70 -7.02
N ASN A 151 0.27 15.05 -7.79
CA ASN A 151 0.47 14.86 -9.22
C ASN A 151 0.52 16.18 -9.98
N VAL A 152 -0.38 17.12 -9.70
CA VAL A 152 -0.36 18.47 -10.30
C VAL A 152 0.96 19.19 -10.05
N ILE A 153 1.57 18.99 -8.89
CA ILE A 153 2.83 19.63 -8.51
C ILE A 153 4.04 18.86 -9.06
N LEU A 154 4.06 17.53 -8.90
CA LEU A 154 5.26 16.74 -9.16
C LEU A 154 5.41 16.30 -10.61
N ILE A 155 4.32 16.03 -11.33
CA ILE A 155 4.41 15.57 -12.74
C ILE A 155 5.08 16.63 -13.63
N PRO A 156 4.75 17.94 -13.57
CA PRO A 156 5.39 18.93 -14.43
C PRO A 156 6.90 19.05 -14.23
N HIS A 157 7.40 18.73 -13.01
CA HIS A 157 8.83 18.86 -12.69
C HIS A 157 9.60 17.55 -12.87
N TYR A 158 8.97 16.41 -12.61
CA TYR A 158 9.64 15.09 -12.53
C TYR A 158 9.02 14.02 -13.45
N GLY A 159 8.04 14.38 -14.27
CA GLY A 159 7.39 13.45 -15.19
C GLY A 159 6.83 12.20 -14.50
N ALA A 160 7.11 11.04 -15.06
CA ALA A 160 6.64 9.75 -14.56
C ALA A 160 7.18 9.40 -13.16
N SER A 161 8.40 9.81 -12.81
CA SER A 161 8.94 9.65 -11.47
C SER A 161 8.18 10.49 -10.44
N GLY A 162 7.74 11.70 -10.84
CA GLY A 162 6.87 12.56 -10.03
C GLY A 162 5.55 11.88 -9.69
N ALA A 163 4.91 11.20 -10.64
CA ALA A 163 3.70 10.42 -10.41
C ALA A 163 3.95 9.26 -9.42
N ALA A 164 5.09 8.58 -9.53
CA ALA A 164 5.44 7.50 -8.59
C ALA A 164 5.64 8.02 -7.15
N PHE A 165 6.30 9.16 -6.98
CA PHE A 165 6.43 9.82 -5.67
C PHE A 165 5.08 10.29 -5.14
N ALA A 166 4.23 10.89 -5.98
CA ALA A 166 2.89 11.32 -5.59
C ALA A 166 2.07 10.13 -5.04
N THR A 167 2.13 8.99 -5.72
CA THR A 167 1.45 7.75 -5.28
C THR A 167 2.02 7.22 -3.98
N LEU A 168 3.34 7.15 -3.84
CA LEU A 168 3.99 6.70 -2.61
C LEU A 168 3.57 7.53 -1.39
N ILE A 169 3.63 8.86 -1.52
CA ILE A 169 3.29 9.79 -0.42
C ILE A 169 1.79 9.73 -0.11
N SER A 170 0.92 9.76 -1.14
CA SER A 170 -0.53 9.75 -0.95
C SER A 170 -1.05 8.43 -0.35
N TYR A 171 -0.47 7.29 -0.74
CA TYR A 171 -0.79 6.00 -0.14
C TYR A 171 -0.33 5.95 1.32
N GLY A 172 0.87 6.47 1.63
CA GLY A 172 1.35 6.61 3.01
C GLY A 172 0.46 7.50 3.84
N PHE A 173 0.01 8.62 3.28
CA PHE A 173 -0.89 9.53 3.96
C PHE A 173 -2.27 8.89 4.21
N GLY A 174 -2.91 8.33 3.20
CA GLY A 174 -4.26 7.74 3.30
C GLY A 174 -4.32 6.48 4.16
N SER A 175 -3.32 5.57 4.02
CA SER A 175 -3.35 4.27 4.70
C SER A 175 -2.71 4.26 6.08
N TYR A 176 -1.88 5.26 6.42
CA TYR A 176 -1.12 5.28 7.67
C TYR A 176 -1.33 6.57 8.45
N LEU A 177 -0.86 7.71 7.93
CA LEU A 177 -0.87 8.98 8.69
C LEU A 177 -2.28 9.47 8.99
N CYS A 178 -3.21 9.34 8.03
CA CYS A 178 -4.59 9.77 8.19
C CYS A 178 -5.29 9.09 9.38
N LEU A 179 -4.94 7.83 9.68
CA LEU A 179 -5.52 7.10 10.82
C LEU A 179 -5.25 7.80 12.17
N PHE A 180 -4.12 8.47 12.30
CA PHE A 180 -3.75 9.17 13.53
C PHE A 180 -4.71 10.31 13.87
N PHE A 181 -5.20 11.02 12.85
CA PHE A 181 -6.06 12.20 13.02
C PHE A 181 -7.50 11.86 13.43
N PHE A 182 -7.96 10.63 13.20
CA PHE A 182 -9.30 10.21 13.57
C PHE A 182 -9.32 9.35 14.83
N PRO A 183 -9.81 9.85 15.99
CA PRO A 183 -9.75 9.12 17.26
C PRO A 183 -10.32 7.71 17.21
N LYS A 184 -11.41 7.50 16.44
CA LYS A 184 -12.09 6.19 16.33
C LYS A 184 -11.26 5.12 15.62
N ILE A 185 -10.41 5.52 14.68
CA ILE A 185 -9.57 4.60 13.89
C ILE A 185 -8.08 4.71 14.21
N ARG A 186 -7.72 5.52 15.20
CA ARG A 186 -6.33 5.70 15.65
C ARG A 186 -5.66 4.40 16.11
N ALA A 187 -6.44 3.43 16.57
CA ALA A 187 -5.89 2.11 16.92
C ALA A 187 -5.18 1.43 15.74
N GLY A 188 -5.66 1.60 14.51
CA GLY A 188 -5.01 1.10 13.29
C GLY A 188 -3.61 1.70 13.09
N PHE A 189 -3.44 2.99 13.37
CA PHE A 189 -2.11 3.63 13.36
C PHE A 189 -1.16 2.96 14.35
N TRP A 190 -1.60 2.69 15.58
CA TRP A 190 -0.77 2.03 16.58
C TRP A 190 -0.46 0.58 16.25
N PHE A 191 -1.41 -0.18 15.69
CA PHE A 191 -1.14 -1.52 15.17
C PHE A 191 -0.05 -1.49 14.10
N ALA A 192 -0.16 -0.60 13.13
CA ALA A 192 0.83 -0.45 12.07
C ALA A 192 2.20 -0.03 12.62
N THR A 193 2.25 0.95 13.53
CA THR A 193 3.50 1.43 14.14
C THR A 193 4.20 0.33 14.95
N LYS A 194 3.44 -0.46 15.71
CA LYS A 194 3.99 -1.59 16.48
C LYS A 194 4.64 -2.66 15.58
N THR A 195 4.18 -2.82 14.33
CA THR A 195 4.80 -3.80 13.42
C THR A 195 6.20 -3.40 13.01
N LEU A 196 6.52 -2.12 12.99
CA LEU A 196 7.86 -1.61 12.62
C LEU A 196 8.90 -1.89 13.70
N ASN A 197 8.47 -2.22 14.92
CA ASN A 197 9.38 -2.68 15.96
C ASN A 197 9.63 -4.20 15.82
N PRO A 198 10.81 -4.64 15.34
CA PRO A 198 11.07 -6.05 15.06
C PRO A 198 10.98 -6.93 16.33
N TYR A 199 11.30 -6.39 17.50
CA TYR A 199 11.23 -7.13 18.77
C TYR A 199 9.80 -7.46 19.18
N SER A 200 8.84 -6.57 18.93
CA SER A 200 7.42 -6.82 19.25
C SER A 200 6.73 -7.66 18.18
N GLY A 201 7.08 -7.48 16.90
CA GLY A 201 6.48 -8.18 15.78
C GLY A 201 6.82 -9.68 15.75
N PHE A 202 8.11 -10.02 15.84
CA PHE A 202 8.58 -11.40 15.80
C PHE A 202 8.32 -12.18 17.10
N ALA A 203 8.33 -11.53 18.27
CA ALA A 203 7.95 -12.18 19.53
C ALA A 203 6.52 -12.72 19.51
N LEU A 204 5.60 -12.01 18.84
CA LEU A 204 4.20 -12.44 18.71
C LEU A 204 4.01 -13.62 17.74
N LEU A 205 4.93 -13.84 16.82
CA LEU A 205 4.89 -15.00 15.92
C LEU A 205 5.42 -16.28 16.59
N LYS A 206 6.27 -16.15 17.62
CA LYS A 206 6.93 -17.28 18.31
C LYS A 206 6.08 -18.02 19.34
N HIS A 207 4.97 -17.43 19.83
CA HIS A 207 4.10 -18.08 20.81
C HIS A 207 2.70 -18.30 20.24
N PRO A 208 2.41 -19.49 19.64
CA PRO A 208 1.05 -19.94 19.44
C PRO A 208 0.52 -20.44 20.80
N LYS A 209 -0.19 -19.61 21.54
CA LYS A 209 -1.08 -20.07 22.61
C LYS A 209 -2.52 -19.80 22.22
#